data_68a292cb499dcf3ef4e960d52e1846b7
#
_entry.id   68a292cb499dcf3ef4e960d52e1846b7
#
_cell.length_a   1.000
_cell.length_b   1.000
_cell.length_c   1.000
_cell.angle_alpha   90.00
_cell.angle_beta   90.00
_cell.angle_gamma   90.00
#
_symmetry.space_group_name_H-M   'P 1'
#
loop_
_entity.id
_entity.type
_entity.pdbx_description
1 polymer ?
#
loop_
_entity_poly.entity_id
_entity_poly.type
_entity_poly.pdbx_seq_one_letter_code
_entity_poly.pdbx_strand_id
1 'polypeptide(L)'
;LDFFAGSGTTLHATMQLNAEDGGRRQCILVTNNENNICEEVTYERNRRVIQGYTNAKGEEVEGLTKNNLRYYRTGFVGRNRSMQNMRKLVNLATDMLCIKEDLYTEQKTFGGQKNYKGIFRYFDDGKKQMLVIYREEAIDELVDIIYDLDIIQPIKVYVFSPSEDPWEGSFDDVSDKVELCALPQAIYNTYRRILPKKKDAVVMPEEDALATTEEEKEQFNGMLNFEYDEEA
;
A
#
# COMPACT_ATOMS: atom_id res chain seq x y z
N LEU A 1 -16.72 -1.21 -9.54
CA LEU A 1 -16.90 -1.00 -8.12
C LEU A 1 -18.36 -1.25 -7.75
N ASP A 2 -18.62 -2.17 -6.82
CA ASP A 2 -19.95 -2.57 -6.35
C ASP A 2 -19.99 -2.40 -4.83
N PHE A 3 -20.82 -1.48 -4.33
CA PHE A 3 -20.94 -1.16 -2.90
C PHE A 3 -21.94 -2.06 -2.14
N PHE A 4 -22.65 -2.90 -2.85
CA PHE A 4 -23.65 -3.80 -2.27
C PHE A 4 -23.45 -5.20 -2.81
N ALA A 5 -22.26 -5.76 -2.59
CA ALA A 5 -21.81 -7.01 -3.20
C ALA A 5 -22.76 -8.20 -3.01
N GLY A 6 -23.57 -8.21 -1.94
CA GLY A 6 -24.47 -9.31 -1.64
C GLY A 6 -23.75 -10.66 -1.68
N SER A 7 -24.16 -11.54 -2.57
CA SER A 7 -23.50 -12.85 -2.78
C SER A 7 -22.27 -12.79 -3.71
N GLY A 8 -21.82 -11.63 -4.16
CA GLY A 8 -20.65 -11.47 -5.02
C GLY A 8 -20.85 -11.87 -6.48
N THR A 9 -22.07 -11.77 -6.99
CA THR A 9 -22.43 -12.12 -8.37
C THR A 9 -21.69 -11.28 -9.40
N THR A 10 -21.49 -10.00 -9.11
CA THR A 10 -20.78 -9.06 -10.00
C THR A 10 -19.34 -9.49 -10.26
N LEU A 11 -18.62 -9.95 -9.22
CA LEU A 11 -17.26 -10.46 -9.40
C LEU A 11 -17.24 -11.76 -10.20
N HIS A 12 -18.16 -12.69 -9.92
CA HIS A 12 -18.27 -13.92 -10.69
C HIS A 12 -18.51 -13.62 -12.18
N ALA A 13 -19.47 -12.75 -12.51
CA ALA A 13 -19.73 -12.35 -13.89
C ALA A 13 -18.53 -11.65 -14.55
N THR A 14 -17.79 -10.84 -13.80
CA THR A 14 -16.57 -10.19 -14.28
C THR A 14 -15.48 -11.21 -14.64
N MET A 15 -15.30 -12.23 -13.80
CA MET A 15 -14.34 -13.32 -14.05
C MET A 15 -14.73 -14.14 -15.28
N GLN A 16 -16.02 -14.43 -15.46
CA GLN A 16 -16.53 -15.13 -16.64
C GLN A 16 -16.28 -14.34 -17.92
N LEU A 17 -16.62 -13.05 -17.94
CA LEU A 17 -16.37 -12.18 -19.10
C LEU A 17 -14.87 -12.10 -19.44
N ASN A 18 -13.99 -11.98 -18.43
CA ASN A 18 -12.55 -12.01 -18.66
C ASN A 18 -12.07 -13.34 -19.27
N ALA A 19 -12.68 -14.45 -18.88
CA ALA A 19 -12.35 -15.76 -19.44
C ALA A 19 -12.85 -15.92 -20.88
N GLU A 20 -14.02 -15.36 -21.21
CA GLU A 20 -14.63 -15.46 -22.53
C GLU A 20 -13.91 -14.59 -23.58
N ASP A 21 -13.55 -13.35 -23.24
CA ASP A 21 -12.98 -12.38 -24.19
C ASP A 21 -11.48 -12.06 -23.98
N GLY A 22 -10.83 -12.70 -23.01
CA GLY A 22 -9.44 -12.46 -22.65
C GLY A 22 -9.20 -11.11 -21.97
N GLY A 23 -10.25 -10.46 -21.49
CA GLY A 23 -10.21 -9.17 -20.80
C GLY A 23 -9.46 -9.23 -19.47
N ARG A 24 -9.11 -8.04 -18.94
CA ARG A 24 -8.42 -7.87 -17.65
C ARG A 24 -9.19 -6.90 -16.75
N ARG A 25 -10.50 -7.08 -16.66
CA ARG A 25 -11.35 -6.25 -15.82
C ARG A 25 -11.07 -6.53 -14.36
N GLN A 26 -10.90 -5.46 -13.60
CA GLN A 26 -10.81 -5.50 -12.14
C GLN A 26 -12.20 -5.23 -11.55
N CYS A 27 -12.54 -5.96 -10.50
CA CYS A 27 -13.78 -5.75 -9.75
C CYS A 27 -13.46 -5.54 -8.27
N ILE A 28 -13.99 -4.47 -7.68
CA ILE A 28 -13.91 -4.19 -6.25
C ILE A 28 -15.31 -4.30 -5.68
N LEU A 29 -15.48 -5.24 -4.77
CA LEU A 29 -16.73 -5.46 -4.04
C LEU A 29 -16.62 -4.87 -2.64
N VAL A 30 -17.65 -4.16 -2.21
CA VAL A 30 -17.77 -3.63 -0.85
C VAL A 30 -19.07 -4.13 -0.25
N THR A 31 -19.00 -4.70 0.94
CA THR A 31 -20.17 -5.13 1.70
C THR A 31 -19.90 -5.07 3.20
N ASN A 32 -20.95 -5.03 4.00
CA ASN A 32 -20.81 -5.32 5.43
C ASN A 32 -20.63 -6.84 5.65
N ASN A 33 -20.36 -7.24 6.87
CA ASN A 33 -20.31 -8.66 7.25
C ASN A 33 -21.47 -9.04 8.19
N GLU A 34 -22.63 -8.42 8.01
CA GLU A 34 -23.82 -8.77 8.78
C GLU A 34 -24.24 -10.21 8.46
N ASN A 35 -24.49 -10.98 9.50
CA ASN A 35 -24.74 -12.43 9.40
C ASN A 35 -23.64 -13.20 8.62
N ASN A 36 -22.40 -12.76 8.72
CA ASN A 36 -21.24 -13.34 8.02
C ASN A 36 -21.35 -13.39 6.49
N ILE A 37 -22.20 -12.56 5.87
CA ILE A 37 -22.44 -12.60 4.43
C ILE A 37 -21.18 -12.41 3.61
N CYS A 38 -20.25 -11.55 4.06
CA CYS A 38 -19.01 -11.31 3.36
C CYS A 38 -18.10 -12.54 3.34
N GLU A 39 -17.91 -13.18 4.48
CA GLU A 39 -16.97 -14.28 4.64
C GLU A 39 -17.55 -15.60 4.16
N GLU A 40 -18.78 -15.91 4.57
CA GLU A 40 -19.38 -17.23 4.31
C GLU A 40 -20.07 -17.34 2.94
N VAL A 41 -20.50 -16.21 2.37
CA VAL A 41 -21.22 -16.20 1.11
C VAL A 41 -20.41 -15.53 -0.01
N THR A 42 -20.10 -14.24 0.12
CA THR A 42 -19.46 -13.46 -0.96
C THR A 42 -18.06 -14.00 -1.28
N TYR A 43 -17.21 -14.14 -0.25
CA TYR A 43 -15.84 -14.64 -0.40
C TYR A 43 -15.83 -16.09 -0.85
N GLU A 44 -16.56 -16.95 -0.15
CA GLU A 44 -16.58 -18.39 -0.41
C GLU A 44 -17.10 -18.72 -1.81
N ARG A 45 -18.15 -18.04 -2.26
CA ARG A 45 -18.64 -18.19 -3.64
C ARG A 45 -17.56 -17.90 -4.66
N ASN A 46 -16.89 -16.75 -4.55
CA ASN A 46 -15.89 -16.33 -5.53
C ASN A 46 -14.62 -17.17 -5.44
N ARG A 47 -14.24 -17.65 -4.26
CA ARG A 47 -13.17 -18.61 -4.07
C ARG A 47 -13.45 -19.92 -4.82
N ARG A 48 -14.67 -20.46 -4.70
CA ARG A 48 -15.09 -21.68 -5.42
C ARG A 48 -15.09 -21.48 -6.92
N VAL A 49 -15.56 -20.33 -7.40
CA VAL A 49 -15.52 -19.99 -8.84
C VAL A 49 -14.10 -20.02 -9.40
N ILE A 50 -13.13 -19.54 -8.63
CA ILE A 50 -11.72 -19.58 -9.03
C ILE A 50 -11.14 -20.99 -8.99
N GLN A 51 -11.47 -21.77 -7.96
CA GLN A 51 -10.89 -23.09 -7.73
C GLN A 51 -11.60 -24.24 -8.48
N GLY A 52 -12.82 -24.01 -8.93
CA GLY A 52 -13.74 -25.06 -9.38
C GLY A 52 -14.58 -25.59 -8.22
N TYR A 53 -15.74 -26.19 -8.55
CA TYR A 53 -16.66 -26.71 -7.56
C TYR A 53 -17.63 -27.71 -8.19
N THR A 54 -18.21 -28.57 -7.35
CA THR A 54 -19.32 -29.43 -7.75
C THR A 54 -20.63 -28.69 -7.54
N ASN A 55 -21.45 -28.57 -8.57
CA ASN A 55 -22.73 -27.86 -8.47
C ASN A 55 -23.82 -28.73 -7.78
N ALA A 56 -24.99 -28.14 -7.55
CA ALA A 56 -26.11 -28.83 -6.88
C ALA A 56 -26.64 -30.06 -7.65
N LYS A 57 -26.31 -30.22 -8.93
CA LYS A 57 -26.67 -31.37 -9.75
C LYS A 57 -25.61 -32.50 -9.72
N GLY A 58 -24.49 -32.28 -8.99
CA GLY A 58 -23.37 -33.21 -8.94
C GLY A 58 -22.40 -33.09 -10.12
N GLU A 59 -22.51 -32.06 -10.94
CA GLU A 59 -21.62 -31.81 -12.07
C GLU A 59 -20.40 -31.01 -11.63
N GLU A 60 -19.21 -31.40 -12.11
CA GLU A 60 -17.97 -30.65 -11.88
C GLU A 60 -17.94 -29.40 -12.74
N VAL A 61 -17.73 -28.24 -12.11
CA VAL A 61 -17.56 -26.96 -12.78
C VAL A 61 -16.08 -26.57 -12.70
N GLU A 62 -15.44 -26.39 -13.85
CA GLU A 62 -14.03 -26.01 -13.95
C GLU A 62 -13.80 -24.61 -13.36
N GLY A 63 -12.69 -24.47 -12.67
CA GLY A 63 -12.31 -23.20 -12.03
C GLY A 63 -11.77 -22.16 -13.00
N LEU A 64 -12.06 -20.90 -12.74
CA LEU A 64 -11.53 -19.75 -13.46
C LEU A 64 -10.15 -19.36 -12.88
N THR A 65 -9.17 -20.26 -13.02
CA THR A 65 -7.87 -20.22 -12.30
C THR A 65 -6.95 -19.05 -12.66
N LYS A 66 -7.22 -18.32 -13.76
CA LYS A 66 -6.46 -17.13 -14.17
C LYS A 66 -6.86 -15.86 -13.38
N ASN A 67 -7.74 -16.00 -12.41
CA ASN A 67 -8.20 -14.92 -11.55
C ASN A 67 -7.59 -15.02 -10.16
N ASN A 68 -7.54 -13.90 -9.44
CA ASN A 68 -7.16 -13.85 -8.03
C ASN A 68 -8.29 -13.22 -7.21
N LEU A 69 -8.25 -13.44 -5.90
CA LEU A 69 -9.18 -12.86 -4.95
C LEU A 69 -8.39 -12.33 -3.76
N ARG A 70 -8.56 -11.03 -3.46
CA ARG A 70 -7.98 -10.39 -2.28
C ARG A 70 -9.09 -9.97 -1.35
N TYR A 71 -8.92 -10.28 -0.08
CA TYR A 71 -9.87 -9.93 0.97
C TYR A 71 -9.27 -8.87 1.88
N TYR A 72 -10.01 -7.80 2.11
CA TYR A 72 -9.62 -6.70 2.99
C TYR A 72 -10.70 -6.44 4.03
N ARG A 73 -10.27 -6.05 5.22
CA ARG A 73 -11.16 -5.51 6.24
C ARG A 73 -10.91 -4.03 6.41
N THR A 74 -11.98 -3.24 6.52
CA THR A 74 -11.86 -1.83 6.85
C THR A 74 -11.38 -1.66 8.29
N GLY A 75 -10.41 -0.76 8.48
CA GLY A 75 -9.91 -0.38 9.80
C GLY A 75 -10.36 1.03 10.16
N PHE A 76 -10.39 1.31 11.44
CA PHE A 76 -10.66 2.64 11.96
C PHE A 76 -9.40 3.26 12.54
N VAL A 77 -9.20 4.55 12.25
CA VAL A 77 -8.14 5.36 12.83
C VAL A 77 -8.76 6.35 13.79
N GLY A 78 -8.21 6.44 15.00
CA GLY A 78 -8.66 7.40 16.00
C GLY A 78 -8.51 8.84 15.50
N ARG A 79 -9.36 9.75 15.99
CA ARG A 79 -9.33 11.17 15.60
C ARG A 79 -8.28 11.99 16.35
N ASN A 80 -7.73 11.42 17.42
CA ASN A 80 -6.73 12.09 18.25
C ASN A 80 -5.41 12.22 17.50
N ARG A 81 -4.72 13.34 17.72
CA ARG A 81 -3.37 13.56 17.22
C ARG A 81 -2.41 12.69 18.01
N SER A 82 -1.90 11.64 17.39
CA SER A 82 -0.90 10.76 18.01
C SER A 82 -0.07 10.06 16.93
N MET A 83 1.16 9.71 17.29
CA MET A 83 2.05 8.93 16.42
C MET A 83 1.44 7.56 16.11
N GLN A 84 0.76 6.94 17.06
CA GLN A 84 0.09 5.66 16.87
C GLN A 84 -1.00 5.74 15.80
N ASN A 85 -1.89 6.75 15.88
CA ASN A 85 -2.93 6.94 14.86
C ASN A 85 -2.34 7.30 13.51
N MET A 86 -1.27 8.10 13.47
CA MET A 86 -0.56 8.43 12.26
C MET A 86 0.02 7.17 11.59
N ARG A 87 0.76 6.35 12.34
CA ARG A 87 1.31 5.07 11.83
C ARG A 87 0.22 4.13 11.32
N LYS A 88 -0.87 4.01 12.09
CA LYS A 88 -2.01 3.21 11.67
C LYS A 88 -2.65 3.72 10.39
N LEU A 89 -2.83 5.04 10.25
CA LEU A 89 -3.36 5.63 9.02
C LEU A 89 -2.46 5.34 7.84
N VAL A 90 -1.17 5.58 7.97
CA VAL A 90 -0.19 5.42 6.89
C VAL A 90 -0.18 3.97 6.39
N ASN A 91 -0.18 2.99 7.31
CA ASN A 91 -0.24 1.58 6.94
C ASN A 91 -1.52 1.22 6.19
N LEU A 92 -2.69 1.60 6.71
CA LEU A 92 -3.98 1.33 6.05
C LEU A 92 -4.10 2.08 4.72
N ALA A 93 -3.59 3.30 4.64
CA ALA A 93 -3.59 4.09 3.41
C ALA A 93 -2.67 3.49 2.34
N THR A 94 -1.55 2.88 2.73
CA THR A 94 -0.68 2.18 1.78
C THR A 94 -1.39 1.01 1.13
N ASP A 95 -2.17 0.23 1.87
CA ASP A 95 -3.00 -0.82 1.28
C ASP A 95 -4.02 -0.25 0.28
N MET A 96 -4.58 0.93 0.54
CA MET A 96 -5.48 1.63 -0.40
C MET A 96 -4.72 2.09 -1.67
N LEU A 97 -3.46 2.54 -1.53
CA LEU A 97 -2.61 2.86 -2.68
C LEU A 97 -2.30 1.61 -3.50
N CYS A 98 -2.01 0.48 -2.85
CA CYS A 98 -1.84 -0.81 -3.53
C CYS A 98 -3.08 -1.22 -4.35
N ILE A 99 -4.28 -1.01 -3.79
CA ILE A 99 -5.54 -1.26 -4.52
C ILE A 99 -5.70 -0.29 -5.70
N LYS A 100 -5.39 0.99 -5.50
CA LYS A 100 -5.48 2.03 -6.55
C LYS A 100 -4.56 1.73 -7.72
N GLU A 101 -3.32 1.35 -7.44
CA GLU A 101 -2.29 1.08 -8.46
C GLU A 101 -2.35 -0.35 -9.00
N ASP A 102 -3.16 -1.22 -8.39
CA ASP A 102 -3.18 -2.67 -8.67
C ASP A 102 -1.77 -3.27 -8.59
N LEU A 103 -1.07 -2.97 -7.48
CA LEU A 103 0.30 -3.38 -7.24
C LEU A 103 0.47 -3.77 -5.77
N TYR A 104 0.81 -5.04 -5.51
CA TYR A 104 0.72 -5.64 -4.17
C TYR A 104 2.00 -6.34 -3.73
N THR A 105 2.96 -6.52 -4.62
CA THR A 105 4.19 -7.26 -4.33
C THR A 105 5.19 -6.35 -3.66
N GLU A 106 5.21 -6.37 -2.32
CA GLU A 106 6.19 -5.62 -1.53
C GLU A 106 7.56 -6.29 -1.64
N GLN A 107 8.57 -5.50 -1.95
CA GLN A 107 9.95 -5.95 -2.04
C GLN A 107 10.63 -5.82 -0.66
N LYS A 108 11.65 -6.64 -0.43
CA LYS A 108 12.43 -6.58 0.83
C LYS A 108 13.47 -5.48 0.81
N THR A 109 13.91 -5.09 -0.37
CA THR A 109 14.97 -4.11 -0.59
C THR A 109 14.60 -3.16 -1.73
N PHE A 110 15.18 -1.96 -1.70
CA PHE A 110 15.14 -0.98 -2.76
C PHE A 110 16.56 -0.45 -2.98
N GLY A 111 17.11 -0.59 -4.19
CA GLY A 111 18.49 -0.22 -4.50
C GLY A 111 19.56 -0.82 -3.57
N GLY A 112 19.35 -2.05 -3.08
CA GLY A 112 20.22 -2.69 -2.11
C GLY A 112 19.92 -2.33 -0.64
N GLN A 113 19.18 -1.26 -0.39
CA GLN A 113 18.74 -0.85 0.95
C GLN A 113 17.54 -1.68 1.40
N LYS A 114 17.52 -2.04 2.67
CA LYS A 114 16.40 -2.75 3.28
C LYS A 114 15.15 -1.84 3.29
N ASN A 115 14.00 -2.41 2.96
CA ASN A 115 12.73 -1.71 3.02
C ASN A 115 12.30 -1.48 4.48
N TYR A 116 12.30 -0.22 4.93
CA TYR A 116 11.96 0.16 6.30
C TYR A 116 10.54 0.69 6.39
N LYS A 117 9.62 -0.12 6.91
CA LYS A 117 8.19 0.17 6.98
C LYS A 117 7.81 1.48 7.69
N GLY A 118 8.69 2.01 8.51
CA GLY A 118 8.49 3.31 9.18
C GLY A 118 9.00 4.52 8.39
N ILE A 119 9.79 4.29 7.33
CA ILE A 119 10.44 5.32 6.52
C ILE A 119 9.91 5.29 5.11
N PHE A 120 9.97 4.14 4.44
CA PHE A 120 9.42 3.92 3.11
C PHE A 120 9.01 2.46 2.90
N ARG A 121 8.20 2.22 1.88
CA ARG A 121 7.90 0.87 1.36
C ARG A 121 7.98 0.90 -0.15
N TYR A 122 8.54 -0.16 -0.73
CA TYR A 122 8.68 -0.31 -2.16
C TYR A 122 7.95 -1.55 -2.66
N PHE A 123 7.24 -1.39 -3.76
CA PHE A 123 6.44 -2.42 -4.40
C PHE A 123 6.83 -2.55 -5.85
N ASP A 124 6.98 -3.80 -6.32
CA ASP A 124 7.36 -4.11 -7.69
C ASP A 124 6.83 -5.49 -8.08
N ASP A 125 6.12 -5.58 -9.20
CA ASP A 125 5.61 -6.83 -9.79
C ASP A 125 6.31 -7.18 -11.13
N GLY A 126 7.38 -6.47 -11.46
CA GLY A 126 8.11 -6.57 -12.73
C GLY A 126 7.46 -5.82 -13.89
N LYS A 127 6.31 -5.17 -13.70
CA LYS A 127 5.61 -4.35 -14.70
C LYS A 127 5.31 -2.96 -14.20
N LYS A 128 5.07 -2.83 -12.92
CA LYS A 128 4.76 -1.57 -12.24
C LYS A 128 5.62 -1.46 -11.01
N GLN A 129 5.99 -0.24 -10.67
CA GLN A 129 6.78 0.07 -9.50
C GLN A 129 6.11 1.19 -8.72
N MET A 130 6.14 1.11 -7.39
CA MET A 130 5.61 2.13 -6.50
C MET A 130 6.48 2.26 -5.27
N LEU A 131 6.89 3.48 -4.95
CA LEU A 131 7.59 3.86 -3.74
C LEU A 131 6.67 4.74 -2.89
N VAL A 132 6.47 4.36 -1.64
CA VAL A 132 5.66 5.12 -0.68
C VAL A 132 6.57 5.60 0.43
N ILE A 133 6.77 6.92 0.53
CA ILE A 133 7.68 7.57 1.46
C ILE A 133 6.88 8.13 2.64
N TYR A 134 7.26 7.79 3.86
CA TYR A 134 6.60 8.20 5.10
C TYR A 134 7.37 9.27 5.88
N ARG A 135 8.63 9.48 5.52
CA ARG A 135 9.54 10.45 6.12
C ARG A 135 10.17 11.31 5.05
N GLU A 136 9.92 12.62 5.13
CA GLU A 136 10.47 13.60 4.20
C GLU A 136 12.02 13.61 4.24
N GLU A 137 12.58 13.35 5.41
CA GLU A 137 14.02 13.36 5.65
C GLU A 137 14.77 12.28 4.86
N ALA A 138 14.08 11.26 4.38
CA ALA A 138 14.67 10.18 3.58
C ALA A 138 14.60 10.45 2.06
N ILE A 139 14.05 11.58 1.62
CA ILE A 139 13.84 11.84 0.19
C ILE A 139 15.17 11.92 -0.54
N ASP A 140 16.13 12.67 -0.02
CA ASP A 140 17.42 12.89 -0.69
C ASP A 140 18.17 11.56 -0.90
N GLU A 141 18.24 10.70 0.13
CA GLU A 141 18.86 9.37 0.02
C GLU A 141 18.12 8.46 -0.98
N LEU A 142 16.79 8.54 -1.01
CA LEU A 142 15.99 7.75 -1.95
C LEU A 142 16.15 8.25 -3.39
N VAL A 143 16.35 9.55 -3.59
CA VAL A 143 16.66 10.15 -4.88
C VAL A 143 18.02 9.66 -5.38
N ASP A 144 19.04 9.64 -4.51
CA ASP A 144 20.38 9.10 -4.85
C ASP A 144 20.30 7.63 -5.27
N ILE A 145 19.53 6.83 -4.54
CA ILE A 145 19.29 5.43 -4.92
C ILE A 145 18.63 5.33 -6.30
N ILE A 146 17.59 6.13 -6.55
CA ILE A 146 16.89 6.13 -7.85
C ILE A 146 17.83 6.57 -8.97
N TYR A 147 18.71 7.53 -8.70
CA TYR A 147 19.68 8.02 -9.68
C TYR A 147 20.60 6.89 -10.18
N ASP A 148 21.04 6.02 -9.28
CA ASP A 148 21.93 4.90 -9.60
C ASP A 148 21.22 3.67 -10.20
N LEU A 149 19.89 3.61 -10.14
CA LEU A 149 19.12 2.48 -10.66
C LEU A 149 18.85 2.60 -12.16
N ASP A 150 19.02 1.50 -12.90
CA ASP A 150 18.52 1.33 -14.26
C ASP A 150 17.02 1.07 -14.25
N ILE A 151 16.23 2.13 -14.46
CA ILE A 151 14.77 2.08 -14.40
C ILE A 151 14.21 2.15 -15.82
N ILE A 152 13.48 1.09 -16.21
CA ILE A 152 12.86 1.00 -17.54
C ILE A 152 11.49 1.69 -17.56
N GLN A 153 10.76 1.64 -16.45
CA GLN A 153 9.44 2.27 -16.33
C GLN A 153 9.43 3.16 -15.09
N PRO A 154 8.88 4.37 -15.16
CA PRO A 154 8.88 5.29 -14.03
C PRO A 154 8.28 4.68 -12.78
N ILE A 155 8.93 4.91 -11.65
CA ILE A 155 8.44 4.55 -10.32
C ILE A 155 7.37 5.56 -9.90
N LYS A 156 6.19 5.10 -9.53
CA LYS A 156 5.17 5.95 -8.91
C LYS A 156 5.56 6.27 -7.48
N VAL A 157 5.75 7.55 -7.18
CA VAL A 157 6.18 8.00 -5.85
C VAL A 157 5.04 8.71 -5.13
N TYR A 158 4.72 8.23 -3.94
CA TYR A 158 3.78 8.84 -3.01
C TYR A 158 4.51 9.31 -1.76
N VAL A 159 4.39 10.59 -1.40
CA VAL A 159 5.01 11.16 -0.20
C VAL A 159 3.94 11.50 0.84
N PHE A 160 4.04 10.93 2.04
CA PHE A 160 3.23 11.31 3.19
C PHE A 160 3.87 12.51 3.90
N SER A 161 3.43 13.70 3.51
CA SER A 161 3.89 14.97 4.06
C SER A 161 2.71 15.84 4.49
N PRO A 162 2.83 16.66 5.54
CA PRO A 162 1.88 17.70 5.85
C PRO A 162 1.99 18.91 4.90
N SER A 163 3.07 19.01 4.18
CA SER A 163 3.31 20.02 3.16
C SER A 163 2.39 19.81 1.96
N GLU A 164 2.03 20.91 1.29
CA GLU A 164 1.38 20.88 -0.02
C GLU A 164 2.43 20.94 -1.15
N ASP A 165 3.70 20.74 -0.81
CA ASP A 165 4.80 20.71 -1.76
C ASP A 165 4.60 19.57 -2.78
N PRO A 166 4.65 19.84 -4.07
CA PRO A 166 4.57 18.83 -5.11
C PRO A 166 5.83 17.94 -5.20
N TRP A 167 6.91 18.28 -4.47
CA TRP A 167 8.20 17.57 -4.42
C TRP A 167 8.97 17.54 -5.75
N GLU A 168 8.52 18.25 -6.77
CA GLU A 168 9.15 18.29 -8.09
C GLU A 168 10.62 18.71 -7.99
N GLY A 169 10.93 19.72 -7.17
CA GLY A 169 12.28 20.20 -6.98
C GLY A 169 13.23 19.18 -6.34
N SER A 170 12.74 18.33 -5.44
CA SER A 170 13.55 17.30 -4.80
C SER A 170 13.82 16.10 -5.72
N PHE A 171 12.97 15.86 -6.71
CA PHE A 171 13.11 14.76 -7.67
C PHE A 171 13.55 15.22 -9.08
N ASP A 172 14.06 16.46 -9.24
CA ASP A 172 14.41 17.04 -10.53
C ASP A 172 15.47 16.19 -11.27
N ASP A 173 16.50 15.76 -10.56
CA ASP A 173 17.61 14.96 -11.11
C ASP A 173 17.19 13.55 -11.58
N VAL A 174 16.03 13.08 -11.16
CA VAL A 174 15.49 11.75 -11.50
C VAL A 174 14.09 11.82 -12.10
N SER A 175 13.71 12.99 -12.63
CA SER A 175 12.38 13.26 -13.16
C SER A 175 11.95 12.36 -14.31
N ASP A 176 12.90 11.81 -15.05
CA ASP A 176 12.68 10.81 -16.11
C ASP A 176 12.42 9.39 -15.57
N LYS A 177 12.80 9.12 -14.32
CA LYS A 177 12.70 7.82 -13.66
C LYS A 177 11.51 7.70 -12.70
N VAL A 178 10.84 8.81 -12.38
CA VAL A 178 9.75 8.85 -11.41
C VAL A 178 8.48 9.50 -11.96
N GLU A 179 7.34 9.07 -11.43
CA GLU A 179 6.04 9.71 -11.58
C GLU A 179 5.56 10.13 -10.19
N LEU A 180 5.67 11.43 -9.88
CA LEU A 180 5.19 11.97 -8.60
C LEU A 180 3.67 11.94 -8.57
N CYS A 181 3.11 11.26 -7.59
CA CYS A 181 1.68 11.04 -7.45
C CYS A 181 1.13 11.74 -6.20
N ALA A 182 0.10 12.53 -6.37
CA ALA A 182 -0.61 13.11 -5.24
C ALA A 182 -1.33 12.03 -4.41
N LEU A 183 -1.26 12.13 -3.08
CA LEU A 183 -2.10 11.33 -2.21
C LEU A 183 -3.58 11.61 -2.49
N PRO A 184 -4.45 10.57 -2.46
CA PRO A 184 -5.89 10.81 -2.52
C PRO A 184 -6.33 11.81 -1.46
N GLN A 185 -7.14 12.81 -1.85
CA GLN A 185 -7.49 13.95 -1.00
C GLN A 185 -8.05 13.56 0.37
N ALA A 186 -8.83 12.48 0.44
CA ALA A 186 -9.38 11.98 1.70
C ALA A 186 -8.28 11.47 2.66
N ILE A 187 -7.26 10.80 2.14
CA ILE A 187 -6.10 10.32 2.90
C ILE A 187 -5.30 11.52 3.38
N TYR A 188 -4.97 12.46 2.50
CA TYR A 188 -4.21 13.66 2.82
C TYR A 188 -4.88 14.51 3.91
N ASN A 189 -6.18 14.79 3.77
CA ASN A 189 -6.93 15.56 4.75
C ASN A 189 -6.97 14.88 6.14
N THR A 190 -7.08 13.55 6.14
CA THR A 190 -7.06 12.78 7.39
C THR A 190 -5.69 12.78 8.02
N TYR A 191 -4.63 12.59 7.24
CA TYR A 191 -3.25 12.62 7.67
C TYR A 191 -2.92 13.98 8.35
N ARG A 192 -3.19 15.11 7.70
CA ARG A 192 -2.98 16.45 8.28
C ARG A 192 -3.73 16.67 9.59
N ARG A 193 -4.93 16.11 9.71
CA ARG A 193 -5.75 16.29 10.91
C ARG A 193 -5.21 15.55 12.11
N ILE A 194 -4.67 14.34 11.94
CA ILE A 194 -4.19 13.50 13.03
C ILE A 194 -2.70 13.62 13.30
N LEU A 195 -1.96 14.33 12.45
CA LEU A 195 -0.54 14.54 12.62
C LEU A 195 -0.26 15.28 13.94
N PRO A 196 0.64 14.78 14.81
CA PRO A 196 1.05 15.45 16.03
C PRO A 196 1.60 16.85 15.72
N LYS A 197 1.27 17.84 16.55
CA LYS A 197 1.92 19.16 16.46
C LYS A 197 3.34 19.06 17.01
N LYS A 198 4.28 19.83 16.46
CA LYS A 198 5.68 19.86 16.94
C LYS A 198 5.80 20.08 18.46
N LYS A 199 4.83 20.77 19.09
CA LYS A 199 4.77 20.97 20.56
C LYS A 199 4.31 19.71 21.30
N ASP A 200 3.53 18.85 20.69
CA ASP A 200 3.02 17.63 21.31
C ASP A 200 4.04 16.48 21.21
N ALA A 201 5.02 16.62 20.31
CA ALA A 201 6.12 15.66 20.14
C ALA A 201 7.18 15.70 21.25
N VAL A 202 7.17 16.74 22.09
CA VAL A 202 8.17 16.94 23.17
C VAL A 202 7.79 16.21 24.48
N VAL A 203 6.55 15.70 24.58
CA VAL A 203 6.07 14.97 25.76
C VAL A 203 5.50 13.62 25.29
N MET A 204 6.37 12.70 24.90
CA MET A 204 6.00 11.30 24.75
C MET A 204 6.36 10.59 26.06
N PRO A 205 5.39 9.95 26.75
CA PRO A 205 5.72 8.94 27.76
C PRO A 205 6.47 7.79 27.08
N GLU A 206 7.48 7.25 27.73
CA GLU A 206 8.28 6.10 27.26
C GLU A 206 7.43 4.87 26.85
N GLU A 207 6.19 4.79 27.31
CA GLU A 207 5.26 3.71 27.00
C GLU A 207 4.78 3.67 25.54
N ASP A 208 4.72 4.80 24.83
CA ASP A 208 4.38 4.82 23.40
C ASP A 208 5.59 4.48 22.48
N ALA A 209 6.79 4.43 23.05
CA ALA A 209 8.00 3.96 22.37
C ALA A 209 8.03 2.42 22.19
N LEU A 210 7.19 1.68 22.92
CA LEU A 210 7.15 0.22 22.91
C LEU A 210 6.56 -0.42 21.63
N ALA A 211 6.03 0.37 20.71
CA ALA A 211 5.53 -0.14 19.42
C ALA A 211 6.60 -0.19 18.32
N THR A 212 7.80 0.32 18.56
CA THR A 212 8.96 0.17 17.67
C THR A 212 9.92 -0.79 18.37
N THR A 213 10.24 -1.92 17.74
CA THR A 213 11.27 -2.82 18.28
C THR A 213 12.60 -2.07 18.39
N GLU A 214 13.45 -2.45 19.35
CA GLU A 214 14.79 -1.84 19.48
C GLU A 214 15.57 -1.94 18.16
N GLU A 215 15.36 -3.02 17.40
CA GLU A 215 15.90 -3.21 16.06
C GLU A 215 15.44 -2.15 15.06
N GLU A 216 14.19 -1.69 15.12
CA GLU A 216 13.68 -0.61 14.26
C GLU A 216 14.25 0.75 14.65
N LYS A 217 14.55 0.97 15.95
CA LYS A 217 15.21 2.19 16.43
C LYS A 217 16.69 2.25 16.05
N GLU A 218 17.41 1.14 16.16
CA GLU A 218 18.81 1.02 15.74
C GLU A 218 18.94 1.18 14.23
N GLN A 219 18.02 0.62 13.46
CA GLN A 219 17.99 0.74 12.00
C GLN A 219 17.66 2.17 11.55
N PHE A 220 16.76 2.86 12.24
CA PHE A 220 16.44 4.26 11.99
C PHE A 220 17.64 5.17 12.28
N ASN A 221 18.33 4.97 13.41
CA ASN A 221 19.53 5.71 13.76
C ASN A 221 20.69 5.39 12.80
N GLY A 222 20.79 4.16 12.29
CA GLY A 222 21.77 3.76 11.30
C GLY A 222 21.56 4.46 9.95
N MET A 223 20.29 4.65 9.53
CA MET A 223 19.95 5.32 8.28
C MET A 223 20.17 6.84 8.31
N LEU A 224 20.08 7.47 9.51
CA LEU A 224 20.37 8.89 9.70
C LEU A 224 21.85 9.21 10.00
N ASN A 225 22.65 8.17 10.26
CA ASN A 225 24.07 8.29 10.61
C ASN A 225 24.97 7.62 9.56
N PHE A 226 24.72 7.83 8.26
CA PHE A 226 25.73 7.52 7.26
C PHE A 226 26.91 8.47 7.44
N GLU A 227 27.91 8.03 8.22
CA GLU A 227 29.26 8.55 8.08
C GLU A 227 29.72 8.18 6.67
N TYR A 228 29.96 9.17 5.84
CA TYR A 228 30.73 9.00 4.63
C TYR A 228 32.10 8.50 5.05
N ASP A 229 32.42 7.24 4.79
CA ASP A 229 33.79 6.78 4.79
C ASP A 229 34.52 7.55 3.67
N GLU A 230 35.08 8.69 4.01
CA GLU A 230 36.16 9.30 3.26
C GLU A 230 37.39 8.41 3.43
N GLU A 231 37.50 7.37 2.61
CA GLU A 231 38.83 6.77 2.29
C GLU A 231 38.64 5.63 1.26
N ALA A 232 38.87 5.93 -0.04
CA ALA A 232 39.78 5.15 -0.92
C ALA A 232 39.78 5.74 -2.33
#